data_d936e5c14e9b1e93fd0e0d1523aa2172
#
_entry.id   d936e5c14e9b1e93fd0e0d1523aa2172
#
_cell.length_a   1.000
_cell.length_b   1.000
_cell.length_c   1.000
_cell.angle_alpha   90.00
_cell.angle_beta   90.00
_cell.angle_gamma   90.00
#
_symmetry.space_group_name_H-M   'P 1'
#
loop_
_entity.id
_entity.type
_entity.pdbx_description
1 polymer ?
#
loop_
_entity_poly.entity_id
_entity_poly.type
_entity_poly.pdbx_seq_one_letter_code
_entity_poly.pdbx_strand_id
1 'polypeptide(L)'
;MADNPTLPIEVPEPDEPEGTDARFAGLPDDLLLPEPPHPINWDLLTPEDAEREWWALDDWVNQVRHRYGLPVTIIPPYWHRHPELVWELSALHLHWLGAYDPEQDGSAPISWHADFAAARERLRDWAAIAGTKLDSDRRTRQTVWPGEESIGDTDEAQITDRDKDFAAFVVQDVTRRRKSEEEFFRQLAERDES
;
A
#
# COMPACT_ATOMS: atom_id res chain seq x y z
N MET A 1 34.99 -60.71 -24.54
CA MET A 1 34.75 -59.38 -25.08
C MET A 1 33.38 -59.42 -25.74
N ALA A 2 32.38 -58.95 -25.05
CA ALA A 2 31.01 -58.94 -25.59
C ALA A 2 30.59 -57.46 -25.69
N ASP A 3 30.41 -57.01 -26.92
CA ASP A 3 29.86 -55.69 -27.24
C ASP A 3 28.41 -55.60 -26.79
N ASN A 4 28.12 -54.66 -25.93
CA ASN A 4 26.79 -54.32 -25.49
C ASN A 4 26.24 -53.17 -26.42
N PRO A 5 25.19 -53.40 -27.22
CA PRO A 5 24.65 -52.33 -28.04
C PRO A 5 23.90 -51.29 -27.19
N THR A 6 24.39 -50.08 -27.15
CA THR A 6 23.71 -48.91 -26.57
C THR A 6 22.49 -48.60 -27.44
N LEU A 7 21.30 -48.78 -26.87
CA LEU A 7 20.04 -48.33 -27.45
C LEU A 7 19.95 -46.80 -27.33
N PRO A 8 19.48 -46.09 -28.36
CA PRO A 8 19.28 -44.64 -28.28
C PRO A 8 18.11 -44.33 -27.32
N ILE A 9 18.36 -43.43 -26.39
CA ILE A 9 17.33 -42.86 -25.52
C ILE A 9 16.54 -41.88 -26.37
N GLU A 10 15.30 -42.21 -26.71
CA GLU A 10 14.33 -41.30 -27.31
C GLU A 10 13.91 -40.30 -26.22
N VAL A 11 14.34 -39.05 -26.34
CA VAL A 11 13.90 -37.94 -25.52
C VAL A 11 12.54 -37.52 -26.04
N PRO A 12 11.46 -37.59 -25.24
CA PRO A 12 10.16 -37.08 -25.68
C PRO A 12 10.26 -35.57 -25.94
N GLU A 13 9.73 -35.13 -27.07
CA GLU A 13 9.57 -33.72 -27.38
C GLU A 13 8.68 -33.08 -26.28
N PRO A 14 9.00 -31.84 -25.80
CA PRO A 14 8.15 -31.16 -24.86
C PRO A 14 6.78 -30.91 -25.48
N ASP A 15 5.73 -31.35 -24.78
CA ASP A 15 4.35 -31.03 -25.13
C ASP A 15 4.21 -29.51 -25.27
N GLU A 16 3.71 -29.08 -26.44
CA GLU A 16 3.31 -27.70 -26.62
C GLU A 16 2.26 -27.33 -25.57
N PRO A 17 2.32 -26.12 -24.96
CA PRO A 17 1.35 -25.71 -23.95
C PRO A 17 -0.04 -25.68 -24.60
N GLU A 18 -0.90 -26.63 -24.18
CA GLU A 18 -2.30 -26.65 -24.57
C GLU A 18 -3.01 -25.36 -24.17
N GLY A 19 -3.46 -24.66 -25.17
CA GLY A 19 -4.67 -23.84 -25.14
C GLY A 19 -4.84 -22.78 -24.05
N THR A 20 -4.55 -21.53 -24.40
CA THR A 20 -5.16 -20.35 -23.77
C THR A 20 -6.65 -20.62 -23.52
N ASP A 21 -7.07 -20.64 -22.24
CA ASP A 21 -8.44 -20.89 -21.81
C ASP A 21 -9.42 -20.00 -22.62
N ALA A 22 -10.29 -20.61 -23.41
CA ALA A 22 -11.21 -19.93 -24.32
C ALA A 22 -12.13 -18.89 -23.65
N ARG A 23 -12.15 -18.89 -22.32
CA ARG A 23 -12.88 -17.88 -21.51
C ARG A 23 -12.27 -16.47 -21.58
N PHE A 24 -11.00 -16.35 -22.00
CA PHE A 24 -10.28 -15.08 -22.09
C PHE A 24 -9.98 -14.65 -23.53
N ALA A 25 -10.41 -15.45 -24.52
CA ALA A 25 -10.23 -15.13 -25.92
C ALA A 25 -11.12 -13.93 -26.31
N GLY A 26 -10.48 -12.75 -26.43
CA GLY A 26 -11.15 -11.52 -26.90
C GLY A 26 -11.15 -10.36 -25.89
N LEU A 27 -10.59 -10.54 -24.71
CA LEU A 27 -10.26 -9.41 -23.84
C LEU A 27 -8.95 -8.78 -24.32
N PRO A 28 -8.84 -7.44 -24.37
CA PRO A 28 -7.56 -6.78 -24.62
C PRO A 28 -6.54 -7.26 -23.58
N ASP A 29 -5.30 -7.54 -24.00
CA ASP A 29 -4.22 -7.97 -23.09
C ASP A 29 -4.00 -7.01 -21.92
N ASP A 30 -4.33 -5.75 -22.10
CA ASP A 30 -4.29 -4.67 -21.12
C ASP A 30 -5.28 -4.86 -19.94
N LEU A 31 -6.29 -5.71 -20.10
CA LEU A 31 -7.29 -6.00 -19.05
C LEU A 31 -6.99 -7.29 -18.27
N LEU A 32 -5.98 -8.06 -18.68
CA LEU A 32 -5.69 -9.37 -18.12
C LEU A 32 -4.49 -9.38 -17.18
N LEU A 33 -3.64 -8.36 -17.22
CA LEU A 33 -2.48 -8.25 -16.35
C LEU A 33 -2.75 -7.15 -15.30
N PRO A 34 -2.61 -7.45 -14.01
CA PRO A 34 -2.61 -6.39 -13.01
C PRO A 34 -1.48 -5.40 -13.33
N GLU A 35 -1.78 -4.11 -13.24
CA GLU A 35 -0.75 -3.09 -13.40
C GLU A 35 0.44 -3.38 -12.46
N PRO A 36 1.68 -3.26 -12.97
CA PRO A 36 2.85 -3.46 -12.12
C PRO A 36 2.84 -2.44 -10.97
N PRO A 37 3.32 -2.83 -9.78
CA PRO A 37 3.39 -1.93 -8.65
C PRO A 37 4.13 -0.65 -9.03
N HIS A 38 3.50 0.51 -8.86
CA HIS A 38 4.09 1.82 -9.12
C HIS A 38 4.09 2.69 -7.87
N PRO A 39 5.02 3.65 -7.73
CA PRO A 39 5.08 4.52 -6.57
C PRO A 39 3.79 5.32 -6.37
N ILE A 40 3.22 5.24 -5.17
CA ILE A 40 1.99 5.95 -4.81
C ILE A 40 2.35 7.30 -4.20
N ASN A 41 1.83 8.37 -4.80
CA ASN A 41 1.84 9.69 -4.20
C ASN A 41 0.44 10.00 -3.65
N TRP A 42 0.27 9.85 -2.33
CA TRP A 42 -1.00 10.05 -1.65
C TRP A 42 -1.63 11.42 -1.87
N ASP A 43 -0.80 12.45 -2.12
CA ASP A 43 -1.30 13.81 -2.35
C ASP A 43 -1.91 14.01 -3.74
N LEU A 44 -1.58 13.13 -4.70
CA LEU A 44 -2.00 13.22 -6.10
C LEU A 44 -3.06 12.19 -6.49
N LEU A 45 -3.46 11.29 -5.60
CA LEU A 45 -4.48 10.29 -5.89
C LEU A 45 -5.84 10.92 -6.19
N THR A 46 -6.51 10.41 -7.22
CA THR A 46 -7.94 10.70 -7.45
C THR A 46 -8.79 10.17 -6.30
N PRO A 47 -10.05 10.61 -6.13
CA PRO A 47 -10.94 10.06 -5.10
C PRO A 47 -11.09 8.53 -5.19
N GLU A 48 -11.24 8.00 -6.39
CA GLU A 48 -11.44 6.57 -6.66
C GLU A 48 -10.17 5.76 -6.42
N ASP A 49 -9.01 6.28 -6.82
CA ASP A 49 -7.73 5.64 -6.55
C ASP A 49 -7.39 5.64 -5.06
N ALA A 50 -7.66 6.77 -4.38
CA ALA A 50 -7.44 6.86 -2.95
C ALA A 50 -8.29 5.86 -2.15
N GLU A 51 -9.57 5.68 -2.52
CA GLU A 51 -10.44 4.69 -1.89
C GLU A 51 -9.87 3.28 -2.05
N ARG A 52 -9.45 2.90 -3.27
CA ARG A 52 -8.86 1.60 -3.56
C ARG A 52 -7.57 1.36 -2.78
N GLU A 53 -6.67 2.35 -2.78
CA GLU A 53 -5.38 2.26 -2.10
C GLU A 53 -5.51 2.18 -0.57
N TRP A 54 -6.48 2.89 0.03
CA TRP A 54 -6.75 2.80 1.46
C TRP A 54 -7.14 1.38 1.87
N TRP A 55 -8.07 0.76 1.15
CA TRP A 55 -8.50 -0.60 1.47
C TRP A 55 -7.40 -1.64 1.22
N ALA A 56 -6.67 -1.53 0.11
CA ALA A 56 -5.56 -2.42 -0.18
C ALA A 56 -4.44 -2.33 0.87
N LEU A 57 -4.10 -1.10 1.30
CA LEU A 57 -3.10 -0.89 2.34
C LEU A 57 -3.56 -1.43 3.69
N ASP A 58 -4.82 -1.24 4.07
CA ASP A 58 -5.35 -1.75 5.33
C ASP A 58 -5.34 -3.28 5.39
N ASP A 59 -5.78 -3.93 4.33
CA ASP A 59 -5.73 -5.39 4.21
C ASP A 59 -4.31 -5.92 4.36
N TRP A 60 -3.35 -5.32 3.68
CA TRP A 60 -1.95 -5.71 3.78
C TRP A 60 -1.37 -5.44 5.17
N VAL A 61 -1.63 -4.28 5.76
CA VAL A 61 -1.19 -3.94 7.12
C VAL A 61 -1.71 -4.94 8.14
N ASN A 62 -2.99 -5.32 8.04
CA ASN A 62 -3.57 -6.34 8.91
C ASN A 62 -2.89 -7.71 8.72
N GLN A 63 -2.59 -8.12 7.48
CA GLN A 63 -1.86 -9.36 7.20
C GLN A 63 -0.45 -9.34 7.80
N VAL A 64 0.32 -8.28 7.55
CA VAL A 64 1.70 -8.15 8.05
C VAL A 64 1.72 -8.12 9.58
N ARG A 65 0.84 -7.32 10.19
CA ARG A 65 0.74 -7.24 11.65
C ARG A 65 0.50 -8.62 12.28
N HIS A 66 -0.43 -9.40 11.75
CA HIS A 66 -0.72 -10.74 12.28
C HIS A 66 0.40 -11.74 11.97
N ARG A 67 0.92 -11.75 10.74
CA ARG A 67 1.95 -12.70 10.29
C ARG A 67 3.26 -12.56 11.06
N TYR A 68 3.65 -11.34 11.39
CA TYR A 68 4.90 -11.06 12.10
C TYR A 68 4.70 -10.77 13.60
N GLY A 69 3.47 -10.81 14.11
CA GLY A 69 3.18 -10.53 15.52
C GLY A 69 3.61 -9.12 15.94
N LEU A 70 3.39 -8.12 15.08
CA LEU A 70 3.87 -6.77 15.35
C LEU A 70 3.07 -6.10 16.46
N PRO A 71 3.76 -5.52 17.47
CA PRO A 71 3.11 -4.82 18.56
C PRO A 71 2.62 -3.43 18.12
N VAL A 72 1.72 -2.85 18.90
CA VAL A 72 1.18 -1.48 18.69
C VAL A 72 2.26 -0.38 18.69
N THR A 73 3.42 -0.65 19.24
CA THR A 73 4.58 0.25 19.20
C THR A 73 5.27 0.30 17.84
N ILE A 74 4.90 -0.57 16.90
CA ILE A 74 5.41 -0.60 15.53
C ILE A 74 4.29 -0.22 14.57
N ILE A 75 3.13 -0.88 14.66
CA ILE A 75 1.95 -0.53 13.89
C ILE A 75 0.80 -0.28 14.87
N PRO A 76 0.51 0.98 15.19
CA PRO A 76 -0.60 1.34 16.06
C PRO A 76 -1.95 1.17 15.34
N PRO A 77 -3.08 1.01 16.08
CA PRO A 77 -4.40 0.80 15.47
C PRO A 77 -4.84 1.92 14.53
N TYR A 78 -4.45 3.17 14.84
CA TYR A 78 -4.89 4.36 14.11
C TYR A 78 -3.81 4.93 13.20
N TRP A 79 -2.94 4.05 12.65
CA TRP A 79 -1.86 4.42 11.74
C TRP A 79 -2.33 5.28 10.54
N HIS A 80 -3.55 5.05 10.05
CA HIS A 80 -4.15 5.77 8.91
C HIS A 80 -4.36 7.27 9.17
N ARG A 81 -4.37 7.70 10.43
CA ARG A 81 -4.52 9.11 10.84
C ARG A 81 -3.19 9.88 10.86
N HIS A 82 -2.08 9.17 10.63
CA HIS A 82 -0.71 9.69 10.75
C HIS A 82 0.02 9.58 9.41
N PRO A 83 0.18 10.69 8.66
CA PRO A 83 0.81 10.68 7.35
C PRO A 83 2.18 10.00 7.34
N GLU A 84 3.00 10.19 8.36
CA GLU A 84 4.32 9.57 8.52
C GLU A 84 4.26 8.03 8.53
N LEU A 85 3.22 7.46 9.12
CA LEU A 85 2.98 6.02 9.13
C LEU A 85 2.40 5.54 7.80
N VAL A 86 1.48 6.32 7.22
CA VAL A 86 0.85 6.00 5.93
C VAL A 86 1.90 5.90 4.83
N TRP A 87 2.79 6.89 4.71
CA TRP A 87 3.82 6.91 3.68
C TRP A 87 4.83 5.78 3.85
N GLU A 88 5.28 5.49 5.07
CA GLU A 88 6.20 4.39 5.34
C GLU A 88 5.56 3.02 5.05
N LEU A 89 4.32 2.78 5.51
CA LEU A 89 3.60 1.53 5.28
C LEU A 89 3.26 1.33 3.80
N SER A 90 2.88 2.39 3.10
CA SER A 90 2.61 2.35 1.66
C SER A 90 3.86 1.97 0.86
N ALA A 91 5.00 2.58 1.16
CA ALA A 91 6.28 2.24 0.51
C ALA A 91 6.67 0.78 0.78
N LEU A 92 6.47 0.29 2.00
CA LEU A 92 6.71 -1.11 2.36
C LEU A 92 5.77 -2.08 1.65
N HIS A 93 4.51 -1.72 1.49
CA HIS A 93 3.55 -2.52 0.74
C HIS A 93 3.97 -2.68 -0.72
N LEU A 94 4.33 -1.58 -1.38
CA LEU A 94 4.85 -1.62 -2.75
C LEU A 94 6.12 -2.47 -2.88
N HIS A 95 7.06 -2.31 -1.95
CA HIS A 95 8.26 -3.13 -1.93
C HIS A 95 7.94 -4.61 -1.75
N TRP A 96 6.94 -4.94 -0.91
CA TRP A 96 6.46 -6.31 -0.74
C TRP A 96 5.84 -6.87 -2.02
N LEU A 97 4.97 -6.11 -2.69
CA LEU A 97 4.36 -6.50 -3.95
C LEU A 97 5.44 -6.78 -5.01
N GLY A 98 6.43 -5.88 -5.15
CA GLY A 98 7.53 -6.08 -6.08
C GLY A 98 8.41 -7.27 -5.72
N ALA A 99 8.70 -7.50 -4.44
CA ALA A 99 9.57 -8.58 -4.01
C ALA A 99 8.94 -9.98 -4.17
N TYR A 100 7.63 -10.07 -4.18
CA TYR A 100 6.87 -11.32 -4.36
C TYR A 100 6.19 -11.44 -5.73
N ASP A 101 6.54 -10.55 -6.67
CA ASP A 101 6.14 -10.68 -8.06
C ASP A 101 6.76 -11.95 -8.66
N PRO A 102 5.99 -12.78 -9.41
CA PRO A 102 6.48 -14.02 -10.01
C PRO A 102 7.67 -13.83 -10.97
N GLU A 103 7.81 -12.65 -11.58
CA GLU A 103 8.89 -12.32 -12.52
C GLU A 103 10.19 -11.89 -11.82
N GLN A 104 10.19 -11.78 -10.49
CA GLN A 104 11.35 -11.34 -9.71
C GLN A 104 12.37 -12.44 -9.46
N ASP A 105 13.61 -12.01 -9.20
CA ASP A 105 14.67 -12.93 -8.76
C ASP A 105 14.33 -13.58 -7.41
N GLY A 106 14.62 -14.86 -7.27
CA GLY A 106 14.33 -15.63 -6.05
C GLY A 106 14.95 -15.07 -4.76
N SER A 107 15.91 -14.13 -4.86
CA SER A 107 16.49 -13.42 -3.72
C SER A 107 15.71 -12.17 -3.30
N ALA A 108 14.76 -11.68 -4.10
CA ALA A 108 14.00 -10.47 -3.79
C ALA A 108 13.26 -10.52 -2.45
N PRO A 109 12.62 -11.64 -2.04
CA PRO A 109 11.99 -11.73 -0.71
C PRO A 109 12.97 -11.59 0.46
N ILE A 110 14.20 -12.05 0.31
CA ILE A 110 15.24 -11.91 1.35
C ILE A 110 15.65 -10.45 1.51
N SER A 111 15.78 -9.72 0.39
CA SER A 111 16.05 -8.28 0.41
C SER A 111 14.92 -7.51 1.09
N TRP A 112 13.66 -7.86 0.76
CA TRP A 112 12.50 -7.27 1.43
C TRP A 112 12.54 -7.49 2.95
N HIS A 113 12.91 -8.68 3.44
CA HIS A 113 13.01 -8.94 4.88
C HIS A 113 14.10 -8.09 5.55
N ALA A 114 15.22 -7.82 4.89
CA ALA A 114 16.28 -6.95 5.40
C ALA A 114 15.79 -5.50 5.51
N ASP A 115 15.13 -5.00 4.46
CA ASP A 115 14.56 -3.64 4.43
C ASP A 115 13.39 -3.49 5.41
N PHE A 116 12.56 -4.52 5.55
CA PHE A 116 11.50 -4.56 6.55
C PHE A 116 12.05 -4.51 7.98
N ALA A 117 13.18 -5.17 8.26
CA ALA A 117 13.82 -5.07 9.57
C ALA A 117 14.23 -3.62 9.90
N ALA A 118 14.81 -2.90 8.93
CA ALA A 118 15.17 -1.49 9.07
C ALA A 118 13.92 -0.58 9.18
N ALA A 119 12.88 -0.86 8.40
CA ALA A 119 11.63 -0.11 8.41
C ALA A 119 10.89 -0.24 9.74
N ARG A 120 10.97 -1.39 10.41
CA ARG A 120 10.37 -1.58 11.75
C ARG A 120 10.94 -0.63 12.81
N GLU A 121 12.22 -0.24 12.70
CA GLU A 121 12.82 0.77 13.58
C GLU A 121 12.22 2.16 13.27
N ARG A 122 12.14 2.56 12.01
CA ARG A 122 11.52 3.83 11.61
C ARG A 122 10.04 3.90 12.01
N LEU A 123 9.27 2.82 11.80
CA LEU A 123 7.87 2.73 12.23
C LEU A 123 7.72 2.89 13.74
N ARG A 124 8.63 2.31 14.54
CA ARG A 124 8.64 2.48 16.00
C ARG A 124 8.86 3.94 16.38
N ASP A 125 9.80 4.61 15.73
CA ASP A 125 10.09 6.04 15.98
C ASP A 125 8.88 6.90 15.60
N TRP A 126 8.25 6.65 14.45
CA TRP A 126 7.04 7.35 14.02
C TRP A 126 5.85 7.09 14.94
N ALA A 127 5.62 5.85 15.35
CA ALA A 127 4.56 5.51 16.31
C ALA A 127 4.75 6.21 17.66
N ALA A 128 6.00 6.34 18.11
CA ALA A 128 6.31 7.06 19.35
C ALA A 128 6.05 8.58 19.23
N ILE A 129 6.35 9.18 18.07
CA ILE A 129 6.10 10.61 17.78
C ILE A 129 4.60 10.87 17.64
N ALA A 130 3.89 10.02 16.91
CA ALA A 130 2.44 10.09 16.72
C ALA A 130 1.70 10.12 18.08
N GLY A 131 2.16 9.30 19.01
CA GLY A 131 1.59 9.24 20.36
C GLY A 131 0.17 8.65 20.41
N THR A 132 -0.21 7.91 19.37
CA THR A 132 -1.46 7.14 19.31
C THR A 132 -1.42 5.95 20.29
N LYS A 133 -2.56 5.54 20.81
CA LYS A 133 -2.72 4.46 21.78
C LYS A 133 -3.68 3.38 21.27
N LEU A 134 -4.01 2.41 22.10
CA LEU A 134 -4.93 1.33 21.74
C LEU A 134 -6.39 1.78 21.57
N ASP A 135 -6.82 2.75 22.34
CA ASP A 135 -8.21 3.19 22.47
C ASP A 135 -8.39 4.69 22.22
N SER A 136 -7.31 5.39 21.94
CA SER A 136 -7.34 6.83 21.74
C SER A 136 -6.29 7.29 20.75
N ASP A 137 -6.57 8.40 20.11
CA ASP A 137 -5.70 9.01 19.12
C ASP A 137 -5.68 10.54 19.24
N ARG A 138 -4.57 11.13 18.89
CA ARG A 138 -4.39 12.57 18.77
C ARG A 138 -3.57 12.88 17.50
N ARG A 139 -3.74 14.06 16.96
CA ARG A 139 -2.90 14.50 15.83
C ARG A 139 -1.42 14.54 16.24
N THR A 140 -0.52 14.12 15.32
CA THR A 140 0.92 14.24 15.50
C THR A 140 1.30 15.70 15.76
N ARG A 141 2.09 15.94 16.81
CA ARG A 141 2.57 17.28 17.14
C ARG A 141 3.51 17.79 16.06
N GLN A 142 3.21 18.98 15.58
CA GLN A 142 4.07 19.66 14.61
C GLN A 142 4.96 20.69 15.31
N THR A 143 6.19 20.80 14.83
CA THR A 143 7.10 21.88 15.25
C THR A 143 6.66 23.16 14.56
N VAL A 144 6.37 24.18 15.35
CA VAL A 144 6.01 25.52 14.85
C VAL A 144 7.30 26.33 14.64
N TRP A 145 7.49 26.84 13.44
CA TRP A 145 8.63 27.66 13.10
C TRP A 145 8.36 29.12 13.43
N PRO A 146 9.41 29.96 13.61
CA PRO A 146 9.21 31.38 13.86
C PRO A 146 8.39 32.06 12.74
N GLY A 147 7.26 32.67 13.12
CA GLY A 147 6.33 33.33 12.20
C GLY A 147 5.14 32.49 11.75
N GLU A 148 5.08 31.22 12.12
CA GLU A 148 3.91 30.36 11.89
C GLU A 148 2.90 30.49 13.03
N GLU A 149 1.61 30.33 12.69
CA GLU A 149 0.56 30.22 13.71
C GLU A 149 0.65 28.87 14.41
N SER A 150 0.56 28.86 15.74
CA SER A 150 0.51 27.62 16.50
C SER A 150 -0.77 26.86 16.19
N ILE A 151 -0.62 25.67 15.67
CA ILE A 151 -1.71 24.70 15.63
C ILE A 151 -1.92 24.23 17.06
N GLY A 152 -2.98 24.71 17.71
CA GLY A 152 -3.28 24.41 19.10
C GLY A 152 -3.24 22.92 19.42
N ASP A 153 -3.05 22.58 20.72
CA ASP A 153 -3.09 21.19 21.18
C ASP A 153 -4.41 20.55 20.71
N THR A 154 -4.27 19.45 19.97
CA THR A 154 -5.41 18.69 19.48
C THR A 154 -5.87 17.77 20.60
N ASP A 155 -7.14 17.87 20.97
CA ASP A 155 -7.74 16.99 21.96
C ASP A 155 -7.57 15.52 21.57
N GLU A 156 -7.28 14.69 22.57
CA GLU A 156 -7.21 13.24 22.40
C GLU A 156 -8.63 12.69 22.17
N ALA A 157 -8.84 12.04 21.02
CA ALA A 157 -10.12 11.42 20.68
C ALA A 157 -10.15 9.98 21.21
N GLN A 158 -11.21 9.63 21.94
CA GLN A 158 -11.46 8.23 22.33
C GLN A 158 -12.09 7.47 21.17
N ILE A 159 -11.53 6.33 20.82
CA ILE A 159 -11.95 5.50 19.70
C ILE A 159 -12.19 4.08 20.19
N THR A 160 -13.43 3.63 20.10
CA THR A 160 -13.87 2.33 20.64
C THR A 160 -13.98 1.23 19.58
N ASP A 161 -13.96 1.60 18.30
CA ASP A 161 -14.12 0.68 17.18
C ASP A 161 -13.20 1.13 16.03
N ARG A 162 -12.10 0.43 15.88
CA ARG A 162 -11.05 0.75 14.89
C ARG A 162 -11.56 0.66 13.46
N ASP A 163 -12.35 -0.36 13.14
CA ASP A 163 -12.77 -0.61 11.75
C ASP A 163 -13.81 0.42 11.31
N LYS A 164 -14.70 0.82 12.21
CA LYS A 164 -15.61 1.94 11.93
C LYS A 164 -14.87 3.27 11.79
N ASP A 165 -13.85 3.49 12.60
CA ASP A 165 -13.02 4.68 12.53
C ASP A 165 -12.27 4.75 11.20
N PHE A 166 -11.65 3.65 10.77
CA PHE A 166 -10.98 3.55 9.48
C PHE A 166 -11.95 3.81 8.31
N ALA A 167 -13.08 3.11 8.29
CA ALA A 167 -14.09 3.31 7.24
C ALA A 167 -14.58 4.76 7.16
N ALA A 168 -14.84 5.39 8.31
CA ALA A 168 -15.25 6.80 8.37
C ALA A 168 -14.14 7.74 7.87
N PHE A 169 -12.88 7.46 8.20
CA PHE A 169 -11.71 8.20 7.72
C PHE A 169 -11.58 8.12 6.19
N VAL A 170 -11.70 6.93 5.60
CA VAL A 170 -11.65 6.74 4.14
C VAL A 170 -12.75 7.54 3.45
N VAL A 171 -14.00 7.43 3.93
CA VAL A 171 -15.14 8.19 3.39
C VAL A 171 -14.87 9.71 3.45
N GLN A 172 -14.31 10.18 4.56
CA GLN A 172 -13.99 11.60 4.73
C GLN A 172 -12.88 12.06 3.77
N ASP A 173 -11.81 11.26 3.60
CA ASP A 173 -10.71 11.58 2.70
C ASP A 173 -11.18 11.61 1.24
N VAL A 174 -11.92 10.60 0.79
CA VAL A 174 -12.50 10.51 -0.56
C VAL A 174 -13.44 11.69 -0.84
N THR A 175 -14.30 12.03 0.12
CA THR A 175 -15.21 13.17 -0.01
C THR A 175 -14.47 14.49 -0.15
N ARG A 176 -13.41 14.69 0.64
CA ARG A 176 -12.56 15.87 0.59
C ARG A 176 -11.88 16.01 -0.77
N ARG A 177 -11.32 14.91 -1.30
CA ARG A 177 -10.66 14.87 -2.62
C ARG A 177 -11.63 15.20 -3.74
N ARG A 178 -12.83 14.60 -3.74
CA ARG A 178 -13.87 14.88 -4.74
C ARG A 178 -14.27 16.35 -4.76
N LYS A 179 -14.43 16.94 -3.59
CA LYS A 179 -14.72 18.37 -3.48
C LYS A 179 -13.59 19.24 -4.04
N SER A 180 -12.33 18.89 -3.77
CA SER A 180 -11.17 19.63 -4.28
C SER A 180 -11.06 19.52 -5.81
N GLU A 181 -11.35 18.35 -6.36
CA GLU A 181 -11.37 18.11 -7.80
C GLU A 181 -12.48 18.93 -8.49
N GLU A 182 -13.69 18.92 -7.95
CA GLU A 182 -14.81 19.73 -8.44
C GLU A 182 -14.49 21.23 -8.41
N GLU A 183 -13.87 21.71 -7.34
CA GLU A 183 -13.42 23.11 -7.22
C GLU A 183 -12.37 23.47 -8.27
N PHE A 184 -11.41 22.58 -8.51
CA PHE A 184 -10.37 22.76 -9.52
C PHE A 184 -10.98 22.89 -10.93
N PHE A 185 -11.86 21.97 -11.32
CA PHE A 185 -12.52 22.03 -12.64
C PHE A 185 -13.40 23.25 -12.80
N ARG A 186 -14.09 23.69 -11.76
CA ARG A 186 -14.87 24.93 -11.80
C ARG A 186 -13.96 26.15 -12.06
N GLN A 187 -12.83 26.23 -11.37
CA GLN A 187 -11.89 27.34 -11.57
C GLN A 187 -11.27 27.34 -12.98
N LEU A 188 -11.03 26.17 -13.57
CA LEU A 188 -10.57 26.05 -14.96
C LEU A 188 -11.63 26.58 -15.94
N ALA A 189 -12.88 26.18 -15.78
CA ALA A 189 -13.98 26.64 -16.64
C ALA A 189 -14.16 28.17 -16.60
N GLU A 190 -14.09 28.78 -15.41
CA GLU A 190 -14.18 30.25 -15.24
C GLU A 190 -13.00 31.00 -15.91
N ARG A 191 -11.82 30.39 -16.01
CA ARG A 191 -10.66 30.97 -16.68
C ARG A 191 -10.74 30.92 -18.19
N ASP A 192 -11.37 29.88 -18.75
CA ASP A 192 -11.53 29.72 -20.20
C ASP A 192 -12.63 30.62 -20.77
N GLU A 193 -13.52 31.14 -19.92
CA GLU A 193 -14.59 32.07 -20.31
C GLU A 193 -14.15 33.57 -20.20
N SER A 194 -12.95 33.83 -19.68
CA SER A 194 -12.45 35.20 -19.45
C SER A 194 -11.43 35.67 -20.49
#